data_6f60eb391bc4482030f541cb8e234e4d
#
_entry.id   6f60eb391bc4482030f541cb8e234e4d
#
_cell.length_a   1.000
_cell.length_b   1.000
_cell.length_c   1.000
_cell.angle_alpha   90.00
_cell.angle_beta   90.00
_cell.angle_gamma   90.00
#
_symmetry.space_group_name_H-M   'P 1'
#
loop_
_entity.id
_entity.type
_entity.pdbx_description
1 polymer ?
#
loop_
_entity_poly.entity_id
_entity_poly.type
_entity_poly.pdbx_seq_one_letter_code
_entity_poly.pdbx_strand_id
1 'polypeptide(L)'
;AIRDRGMEVGGFSAYTESTVFRGAGVSSSAAFELLVCEILNRMYLDGKLSKVDKAIISQYAENVYFGKPCGLLDQSGISLGGINKIDFNDPNKPEIEELKPAAGYTLVITNTGGSHAALTEHYAAIKTEMLEVAAHFGKECLRELPYEEFFDGIGQLRGKVSERAILRAFHFYEENDRVDAA
;
A
#
# COMPACT_ATOMS: atom_id res chain seq x y z
N ALA A 1 10.91 -12.56 6.92
CA ALA A 1 9.50 -12.61 6.51
C ALA A 1 9.01 -14.06 6.33
N ILE A 2 9.50 -14.82 5.32
CA ILE A 2 9.04 -16.20 5.07
C ILE A 2 9.41 -17.14 6.23
N ARG A 3 10.65 -17.08 6.72
CA ARG A 3 11.10 -17.89 7.86
C ARG A 3 10.37 -17.55 9.16
N ASP A 4 10.02 -16.31 9.37
CA ASP A 4 9.27 -15.88 10.56
C ASP A 4 7.84 -16.46 10.60
N ARG A 5 7.37 -16.96 9.46
CA ARG A 5 6.10 -17.71 9.31
C ARG A 5 6.28 -19.23 9.40
N GLY A 6 7.47 -19.69 9.83
CA GLY A 6 7.78 -21.11 10.01
C GLY A 6 8.04 -21.87 8.72
N MET A 7 8.29 -21.19 7.60
CA MET A 7 8.55 -21.82 6.31
C MET A 7 10.06 -21.78 6.00
N GLU A 8 10.61 -22.91 5.56
CA GLU A 8 12.01 -23.02 5.23
C GLU A 8 12.31 -22.58 3.80
N VAL A 9 13.31 -21.73 3.64
CA VAL A 9 13.83 -21.28 2.34
C VAL A 9 15.36 -21.26 2.36
N GLY A 10 15.93 -21.54 1.18
CA GLY A 10 17.38 -21.57 0.97
C GLY A 10 17.89 -20.40 0.11
N GLY A 11 19.15 -20.48 -0.28
CA GLY A 11 19.75 -19.52 -1.20
C GLY A 11 19.46 -19.85 -2.66
N PHE A 12 19.58 -18.84 -3.51
CA PHE A 12 19.52 -19.00 -4.97
C PHE A 12 20.44 -17.97 -5.65
N SER A 13 20.73 -18.20 -6.91
CA SER A 13 21.38 -17.22 -7.79
C SER A 13 20.45 -16.93 -8.97
N ALA A 14 20.23 -15.65 -9.26
CA ALA A 14 19.38 -15.23 -10.36
C ALA A 14 19.99 -14.04 -11.09
N TYR A 15 19.81 -14.00 -12.40
CA TYR A 15 19.95 -12.79 -13.19
C TYR A 15 18.56 -12.17 -13.37
N THR A 16 18.46 -10.86 -13.15
CA THR A 16 17.19 -10.14 -13.28
C THR A 16 17.33 -8.98 -14.24
N GLU A 17 16.32 -8.78 -15.06
CA GLU A 17 16.16 -7.65 -15.97
C GLU A 17 14.78 -7.03 -15.74
N SER A 18 14.66 -5.72 -15.85
CA SER A 18 13.40 -5.01 -15.62
C SER A 18 13.25 -3.84 -16.57
N THR A 19 12.05 -3.71 -17.13
CA THR A 19 11.59 -2.53 -17.87
C THR A 19 10.79 -1.55 -16.99
N VAL A 20 10.57 -1.88 -15.71
CA VAL A 20 9.88 -1.01 -14.76
C VAL A 20 10.78 0.15 -14.36
N PHE A 21 10.32 1.38 -14.55
CA PHE A 21 11.07 2.59 -14.21
C PHE A 21 11.33 2.69 -12.70
N ARG A 22 12.59 2.86 -12.31
CA ARG A 22 12.98 3.03 -10.91
C ARG A 22 12.66 4.44 -10.42
N GLY A 23 12.04 4.55 -9.24
CA GLY A 23 11.77 5.83 -8.59
C GLY A 23 10.73 6.70 -9.28
N ALA A 24 9.99 6.18 -10.24
CA ALA A 24 8.99 6.90 -11.02
C ALA A 24 7.54 6.70 -10.51
N GLY A 25 7.37 6.20 -9.28
CA GLY A 25 6.04 6.01 -8.69
C GLY A 25 5.24 4.83 -9.25
N VAL A 26 5.90 3.90 -9.95
CA VAL A 26 5.27 2.69 -10.52
C VAL A 26 5.63 1.42 -9.73
N SER A 27 5.86 1.57 -8.43
CA SER A 27 6.04 0.48 -7.46
C SER A 27 7.17 -0.49 -7.80
N SER A 28 8.31 0.01 -8.31
CA SER A 28 9.45 -0.83 -8.70
C SER A 28 10.08 -1.61 -7.54
N SER A 29 10.02 -1.12 -6.30
CA SER A 29 10.46 -1.84 -5.09
C SER A 29 9.58 -3.06 -4.84
N ALA A 30 8.27 -2.87 -4.79
CA ALA A 30 7.31 -3.95 -4.58
C ALA A 30 7.39 -5.01 -5.70
N ALA A 31 7.62 -4.59 -6.96
CA ALA A 31 7.84 -5.51 -8.08
C ALA A 31 9.07 -6.42 -7.85
N PHE A 32 10.18 -5.86 -7.36
CA PHE A 32 11.38 -6.64 -7.05
C PHE A 32 11.17 -7.57 -5.85
N GLU A 33 10.55 -7.08 -4.80
CA GLU A 33 10.23 -7.88 -3.60
C GLU A 33 9.35 -9.09 -3.95
N LEU A 34 8.30 -8.86 -4.74
CA LEU A 34 7.40 -9.92 -5.19
C LEU A 34 8.08 -10.90 -6.13
N LEU A 35 9.00 -10.45 -7.00
CA LEU A 35 9.82 -11.34 -7.83
C LEU A 35 10.64 -12.29 -6.96
N VAL A 36 11.34 -11.76 -5.95
CA VAL A 36 12.13 -12.58 -5.01
C VAL A 36 11.22 -13.54 -4.23
N CYS A 37 10.08 -13.05 -3.75
CA CYS A 37 9.09 -13.86 -3.04
C CYS A 37 8.57 -15.01 -3.92
N GLU A 38 8.26 -14.74 -5.20
CA GLU A 38 7.77 -15.78 -6.13
C GLU A 38 8.87 -16.80 -6.47
N ILE A 39 10.14 -16.38 -6.63
CA ILE A 39 11.25 -17.32 -6.82
C ILE A 39 11.34 -18.28 -5.63
N LEU A 40 11.34 -17.75 -4.39
CA LEU A 40 11.39 -18.56 -3.18
C LEU A 40 10.17 -19.47 -3.03
N ASN A 41 8.98 -18.96 -3.37
CA ASN A 41 7.74 -19.71 -3.37
C ASN A 41 7.80 -20.92 -4.31
N ARG A 42 8.33 -20.72 -5.53
CA ARG A 42 8.46 -21.82 -6.50
C ARG A 42 9.56 -22.80 -6.15
N MET A 43 10.71 -22.31 -5.68
CA MET A 43 11.86 -23.18 -5.40
C MET A 43 11.72 -24.00 -4.11
N TYR A 44 11.06 -23.48 -3.09
CA TYR A 44 11.08 -24.05 -1.74
C TYR A 44 9.71 -24.35 -1.15
N LEU A 45 8.64 -23.77 -1.67
CA LEU A 45 7.30 -23.84 -1.08
C LEU A 45 6.25 -24.44 -2.02
N ASP A 46 6.67 -25.04 -3.14
CA ASP A 46 5.79 -25.66 -4.13
C ASP A 46 4.68 -24.75 -4.66
N GLY A 47 4.90 -23.44 -4.65
CA GLY A 47 3.90 -22.46 -5.07
C GLY A 47 2.72 -22.27 -4.10
N LYS A 48 2.85 -22.64 -2.83
CA LYS A 48 1.74 -22.63 -1.85
C LYS A 48 1.30 -21.24 -1.38
N LEU A 49 2.15 -20.24 -1.53
CA LEU A 49 1.78 -18.87 -1.14
C LEU A 49 0.68 -18.31 -2.06
N SER A 50 -0.40 -17.85 -1.47
CA SER A 50 -1.42 -17.11 -2.20
C SER A 50 -0.89 -15.76 -2.69
N LYS A 51 -1.63 -15.10 -3.58
CA LYS A 51 -1.31 -13.73 -4.03
C LYS A 51 -1.28 -12.75 -2.85
N VAL A 52 -2.23 -12.87 -1.92
CA VAL A 52 -2.31 -12.04 -0.72
C VAL A 52 -1.14 -12.31 0.22
N ASP A 53 -0.79 -13.57 0.47
CA ASP A 53 0.38 -13.91 1.31
C ASP A 53 1.66 -13.30 0.75
N LYS A 54 1.88 -13.39 -0.55
CA LYS A 54 3.06 -12.80 -1.20
C LYS A 54 3.11 -11.28 -1.01
N ALA A 55 1.96 -10.60 -1.14
CA ALA A 55 1.88 -9.17 -0.91
C ALA A 55 2.24 -8.80 0.54
N ILE A 56 1.66 -9.49 1.51
CA ILE A 56 1.91 -9.24 2.94
C ILE A 56 3.37 -9.56 3.32
N ILE A 57 3.95 -10.65 2.80
CA ILE A 57 5.35 -11.02 3.03
C ILE A 57 6.30 -9.97 2.46
N SER A 58 6.01 -9.46 1.27
CA SER A 58 6.82 -8.42 0.62
C SER A 58 6.74 -7.10 1.36
N GLN A 59 5.53 -6.65 1.74
CA GLN A 59 5.35 -5.46 2.58
C GLN A 59 6.09 -5.58 3.91
N TYR A 60 6.02 -6.73 4.58
CA TYR A 60 6.75 -6.97 5.83
C TYR A 60 8.27 -6.80 5.63
N ALA A 61 8.80 -7.31 4.52
CA ALA A 61 10.21 -7.15 4.21
C ALA A 61 10.59 -5.68 4.01
N GLU A 62 9.77 -4.89 3.30
CA GLU A 62 10.01 -3.46 3.10
C GLU A 62 9.94 -2.68 4.43
N ASN A 63 8.93 -2.94 5.25
CA ASN A 63 8.71 -2.24 6.50
C ASN A 63 9.74 -2.61 7.59
N VAL A 64 10.05 -3.90 7.74
CA VAL A 64 10.86 -4.40 8.87
C VAL A 64 12.34 -4.48 8.51
N TYR A 65 12.71 -5.01 7.33
CA TYR A 65 14.11 -5.15 6.93
C TYR A 65 14.71 -3.86 6.39
N PHE A 66 13.98 -3.16 5.55
CA PHE A 66 14.47 -1.90 4.96
C PHE A 66 14.08 -0.68 5.78
N GLY A 67 13.23 -0.83 6.80
CA GLY A 67 12.78 0.26 7.65
C GLY A 67 12.01 1.36 6.91
N LYS A 68 11.44 1.02 5.75
CA LYS A 68 10.70 1.94 4.91
C LYS A 68 9.19 1.71 5.09
N PRO A 69 8.48 2.60 5.79
CA PRO A 69 7.06 2.42 6.03
C PRO A 69 6.26 2.56 4.73
N CYS A 70 5.53 1.52 4.40
CA CYS A 70 4.61 1.51 3.25
C CYS A 70 3.28 0.83 3.59
N GLY A 71 2.22 1.19 2.86
CA GLY A 71 0.95 0.48 2.86
C GLY A 71 1.04 -0.85 2.10
N LEU A 72 -0.07 -1.56 2.00
CA LEU A 72 -0.13 -2.86 1.30
C LEU A 72 -0.55 -2.73 -0.18
N LEU A 73 -0.89 -1.52 -0.65
CA LEU A 73 -1.48 -1.31 -1.98
C LEU A 73 -0.54 -1.75 -3.11
N ASP A 74 0.71 -1.30 -3.09
CA ASP A 74 1.69 -1.57 -4.15
C ASP A 74 1.93 -3.07 -4.33
N GLN A 75 2.20 -3.76 -3.22
CA GLN A 75 2.43 -5.20 -3.23
C GLN A 75 1.18 -5.98 -3.64
N SER A 76 -0.01 -5.53 -3.21
CA SER A 76 -1.27 -6.15 -3.61
C SER A 76 -1.54 -5.97 -5.10
N GLY A 77 -1.43 -4.75 -5.61
CA GLY A 77 -1.66 -4.46 -7.02
C GLY A 77 -0.77 -5.27 -7.95
N ILE A 78 0.54 -5.37 -7.63
CA ILE A 78 1.49 -6.17 -8.43
C ILE A 78 1.21 -7.68 -8.29
N SER A 79 0.94 -8.16 -7.08
CA SER A 79 0.69 -9.58 -6.84
C SER A 79 -0.60 -10.07 -7.51
N LEU A 80 -1.64 -9.26 -7.49
CA LEU A 80 -2.94 -9.58 -8.09
C LEU A 80 -2.89 -9.49 -9.61
N GLY A 81 -2.27 -8.43 -10.14
CA GLY A 81 -2.33 -8.08 -11.56
C GLY A 81 -3.72 -7.59 -11.98
N GLY A 82 -3.85 -7.07 -13.20
CA GLY A 82 -5.11 -6.54 -13.69
C GLY A 82 -5.53 -5.23 -13.01
N ILE A 83 -6.82 -4.93 -13.01
CA ILE A 83 -7.42 -3.79 -12.30
C ILE A 83 -8.28 -4.35 -11.17
N ASN A 84 -8.05 -3.89 -9.95
CA ASN A 84 -8.74 -4.39 -8.78
C ASN A 84 -9.20 -3.24 -7.88
N LYS A 85 -10.41 -3.33 -7.35
CA LYS A 85 -10.83 -2.60 -6.15
C LYS A 85 -10.42 -3.44 -4.95
N ILE A 86 -9.68 -2.84 -4.01
CA ILE A 86 -9.15 -3.54 -2.85
C ILE A 86 -9.54 -2.77 -1.59
N ASP A 87 -10.28 -3.41 -0.71
CA ASP A 87 -10.61 -2.87 0.60
C ASP A 87 -9.67 -3.47 1.67
N PHE A 88 -8.89 -2.61 2.32
CA PHE A 88 -7.94 -2.98 3.37
C PHE A 88 -8.51 -2.83 4.79
N ASN A 89 -9.82 -3.00 4.98
CA ASN A 89 -10.43 -2.98 6.32
C ASN A 89 -9.75 -4.00 7.26
N ASP A 90 -9.48 -5.20 6.76
CA ASP A 90 -8.55 -6.15 7.38
C ASP A 90 -7.33 -6.34 6.46
N PRO A 91 -6.16 -5.75 6.78
CA PRO A 91 -4.97 -5.88 5.97
C PRO A 91 -4.46 -7.32 5.81
N ASN A 92 -4.82 -8.22 6.72
CA ASN A 92 -4.45 -9.64 6.62
C ASN A 92 -5.41 -10.42 5.71
N LYS A 93 -6.61 -9.89 5.48
CA LYS A 93 -7.63 -10.48 4.64
C LYS A 93 -8.36 -9.40 3.83
N PRO A 94 -7.67 -8.71 2.91
CA PRO A 94 -8.29 -7.65 2.12
C PRO A 94 -9.42 -8.20 1.25
N GLU A 95 -10.48 -7.42 1.10
CA GLU A 95 -11.55 -7.73 0.16
C GLU A 95 -11.13 -7.25 -1.23
N ILE A 96 -11.20 -8.16 -2.22
CA ILE A 96 -10.67 -7.93 -3.56
C ILE A 96 -11.76 -8.17 -4.58
N GLU A 97 -12.04 -7.16 -5.39
CA GLU A 97 -12.93 -7.22 -6.53
C GLU A 97 -12.12 -6.96 -7.80
N GLU A 98 -12.07 -7.95 -8.70
CA GLU A 98 -11.43 -7.79 -10.01
C GLU A 98 -12.35 -7.00 -10.96
N LEU A 99 -11.84 -5.89 -11.49
CA LEU A 99 -12.56 -5.03 -12.40
C LEU A 99 -12.12 -5.30 -13.84
N LYS A 100 -13.09 -5.22 -14.77
CA LYS A 100 -12.80 -5.33 -16.19
C LYS A 100 -12.46 -3.93 -16.74
N PRO A 101 -11.34 -3.78 -17.47
CA PRO A 101 -11.03 -2.53 -18.13
C PRO A 101 -12.18 -2.11 -19.05
N ALA A 102 -12.52 -0.84 -19.06
CA ALA A 102 -13.49 -0.31 -20.01
C ALA A 102 -12.98 -0.49 -21.45
N ALA A 103 -13.82 -1.04 -22.32
CA ALA A 103 -13.46 -1.25 -23.72
C ALA A 103 -13.19 0.07 -24.45
N GLY A 104 -12.16 0.08 -25.30
CA GLY A 104 -11.81 1.26 -26.11
C GLY A 104 -10.89 2.28 -25.41
N TYR A 105 -10.43 2.02 -24.21
CA TYR A 105 -9.45 2.85 -23.50
C TYR A 105 -8.09 2.17 -23.40
N THR A 106 -7.03 2.98 -23.36
CA THR A 106 -5.65 2.52 -23.16
C THR A 106 -5.05 3.30 -22.00
N LEU A 107 -4.43 2.59 -21.06
CA LEU A 107 -3.65 3.20 -19.99
C LEU A 107 -2.28 3.62 -20.54
N VAL A 108 -1.93 4.90 -20.35
CA VAL A 108 -0.64 5.44 -20.77
C VAL A 108 0.12 5.93 -19.53
N ILE A 109 1.34 5.45 -19.35
CA ILE A 109 2.24 5.88 -18.27
C ILE A 109 3.33 6.74 -18.89
N THR A 110 3.43 8.00 -18.46
CA THR A 110 4.45 8.93 -18.93
C THR A 110 5.48 9.17 -17.82
N ASN A 111 6.75 8.85 -18.11
CA ASN A 111 7.84 9.17 -17.20
C ASN A 111 8.17 10.67 -17.31
N THR A 112 7.97 11.42 -16.24
CA THR A 112 8.26 12.87 -16.17
C THR A 112 9.70 13.17 -15.77
N GLY A 113 10.53 12.15 -15.54
CA GLY A 113 11.94 12.28 -15.11
C GLY A 113 12.11 12.64 -13.62
N GLY A 114 11.02 12.81 -12.85
CA GLY A 114 11.08 13.04 -11.42
C GLY A 114 11.39 11.77 -10.63
N SER A 115 11.89 11.92 -9.40
CA SER A 115 12.10 10.81 -8.46
C SER A 115 11.51 11.16 -7.09
N HIS A 116 10.80 10.21 -6.49
CA HIS A 116 10.26 10.33 -5.14
C HIS A 116 11.12 9.63 -4.07
N ALA A 117 12.32 9.16 -4.42
CA ALA A 117 13.18 8.40 -3.51
C ALA A 117 13.57 9.15 -2.23
N ALA A 118 13.62 10.49 -2.27
CA ALA A 118 13.92 11.34 -1.11
C ALA A 118 12.70 11.75 -0.28
N LEU A 119 11.49 11.25 -0.58
CA LEU A 119 10.24 11.68 0.05
C LEU A 119 9.73 10.73 1.14
N THR A 120 10.56 9.81 1.64
CA THR A 120 10.16 8.78 2.62
C THR A 120 9.54 9.39 3.88
N GLU A 121 10.10 10.48 4.41
CA GLU A 121 9.55 11.16 5.58
C GLU A 121 8.15 11.75 5.32
N HIS A 122 7.92 12.28 4.13
CA HIS A 122 6.61 12.81 3.75
C HIS A 122 5.56 11.69 3.62
N TYR A 123 5.93 10.53 3.10
CA TYR A 123 5.05 9.36 3.05
C TYR A 123 4.73 8.83 4.45
N ALA A 124 5.73 8.70 5.32
CA ALA A 124 5.53 8.28 6.72
C ALA A 124 4.60 9.26 7.46
N ALA A 125 4.78 10.56 7.24
CA ALA A 125 3.95 11.61 7.85
C ALA A 125 2.47 11.51 7.45
N ILE A 126 2.12 10.98 6.27
CA ILE A 126 0.72 10.82 5.87
C ILE A 126 -0.01 9.92 6.88
N LYS A 127 0.54 8.75 7.16
CA LYS A 127 -0.05 7.81 8.11
C LYS A 127 -0.10 8.39 9.52
N THR A 128 1.01 8.96 9.99
CA THR A 128 1.10 9.51 11.36
C THR A 128 0.07 10.60 11.58
N GLU A 129 -0.06 11.54 10.67
CA GLU A 129 -0.99 12.65 10.78
C GLU A 129 -2.47 12.21 10.70
N MET A 130 -2.80 11.21 9.90
CA MET A 130 -4.15 10.63 9.90
C MET A 130 -4.47 9.93 11.22
N LEU A 131 -3.50 9.22 11.82
CA LEU A 131 -3.65 8.58 13.13
C LEU A 131 -3.79 9.60 14.26
N GLU A 132 -3.11 10.74 14.19
CA GLU A 132 -3.27 11.85 15.16
C GLU A 132 -4.71 12.37 15.17
N VAL A 133 -5.33 12.53 13.99
CA VAL A 133 -6.73 12.94 13.89
C VAL A 133 -7.64 11.86 14.46
N ALA A 134 -7.49 10.60 14.07
CA ALA A 134 -8.31 9.51 14.60
C ALA A 134 -8.20 9.38 16.12
N ALA A 135 -6.99 9.45 16.66
CA ALA A 135 -6.74 9.37 18.12
C ALA A 135 -7.41 10.48 18.90
N HIS A 136 -7.56 11.69 18.33
CA HIS A 136 -8.29 12.79 18.96
C HIS A 136 -9.77 12.43 19.24
N PHE A 137 -10.37 11.60 18.40
CA PHE A 137 -11.72 11.08 18.56
C PHE A 137 -11.78 9.71 19.27
N GLY A 138 -10.64 9.24 19.83
CA GLY A 138 -10.56 7.94 20.51
C GLY A 138 -10.66 6.74 19.57
N LYS A 139 -10.29 6.92 18.31
CA LYS A 139 -10.30 5.87 17.26
C LYS A 139 -8.89 5.40 16.93
N GLU A 140 -8.75 4.16 16.50
CA GLU A 140 -7.47 3.60 16.08
C GLU A 140 -7.09 4.04 14.65
N CYS A 141 -8.07 4.28 13.79
CA CYS A 141 -7.85 4.79 12.44
C CYS A 141 -9.06 5.63 11.96
N LEU A 142 -8.87 6.39 10.86
CA LEU A 142 -9.93 7.26 10.31
C LEU A 142 -11.14 6.47 9.79
N ARG A 143 -10.97 5.21 9.41
CA ARG A 143 -12.10 4.39 8.96
C ARG A 143 -13.14 4.13 10.05
N GLU A 144 -12.73 4.15 11.32
CA GLU A 144 -13.63 4.01 12.46
C GLU A 144 -14.37 5.30 12.83
N LEU A 145 -13.97 6.41 12.24
CA LEU A 145 -14.53 7.73 12.48
C LEU A 145 -15.47 8.10 11.34
N PRO A 146 -16.80 8.25 11.57
CA PRO A 146 -17.73 8.73 10.56
C PRO A 146 -17.35 10.12 10.04
N TYR A 147 -17.57 10.38 8.76
CA TYR A 147 -17.24 11.68 8.15
C TYR A 147 -17.94 12.85 8.86
N GLU A 148 -19.21 12.70 9.21
CA GLU A 148 -19.99 13.73 9.89
C GLU A 148 -19.40 14.06 11.26
N GLU A 149 -18.99 13.05 12.04
CA GLU A 149 -18.35 13.24 13.34
C GLU A 149 -17.00 13.97 13.21
N PHE A 150 -16.20 13.59 12.19
CA PHE A 150 -14.97 14.30 11.87
C PHE A 150 -15.24 15.76 11.48
N PHE A 151 -16.19 15.99 10.57
CA PHE A 151 -16.49 17.32 10.03
C PHE A 151 -16.98 18.28 11.13
N ASP A 152 -17.91 17.84 11.96
CA ASP A 152 -18.45 18.61 13.09
C ASP A 152 -17.37 18.87 14.16
N GLY A 153 -16.41 17.96 14.30
CA GLY A 153 -15.31 18.04 15.26
C GLY A 153 -14.10 18.87 14.81
N ILE A 154 -14.05 19.38 13.58
CA ILE A 154 -12.87 20.11 13.07
C ILE A 154 -12.47 21.29 13.96
N GLY A 155 -13.44 21.99 14.51
CA GLY A 155 -13.17 23.10 15.44
C GLY A 155 -12.36 22.69 16.67
N GLN A 156 -12.52 21.44 17.13
CA GLN A 156 -11.82 20.89 18.28
C GLN A 156 -10.38 20.43 17.93
N LEU A 157 -10.12 20.11 16.65
CA LEU A 157 -8.81 19.67 16.16
C LEU A 157 -7.83 20.85 16.04
N ARG A 158 -8.34 22.06 15.76
CA ARG A 158 -7.50 23.24 15.53
C ARG A 158 -6.64 23.56 16.75
N GLY A 159 -5.35 23.71 16.51
CA GLY A 159 -4.35 23.95 17.56
C GLY A 159 -3.94 22.71 18.36
N LYS A 160 -4.57 21.54 18.14
CA LYS A 160 -4.19 20.26 18.77
C LYS A 160 -3.44 19.33 17.80
N VAL A 161 -3.84 19.35 16.53
CA VAL A 161 -3.14 18.68 15.44
C VAL A 161 -2.74 19.73 14.39
N SER A 162 -1.87 19.35 13.45
CA SER A 162 -1.49 20.27 12.38
C SER A 162 -2.65 20.48 11.40
N GLU A 163 -2.74 21.68 10.79
CA GLU A 163 -3.72 21.91 9.71
C GLU A 163 -3.55 20.92 8.56
N ARG A 164 -2.32 20.46 8.31
CA ARG A 164 -2.03 19.44 7.31
C ARG A 164 -2.63 18.09 7.69
N ALA A 165 -2.64 17.72 8.96
CA ALA A 165 -3.30 16.48 9.42
C ALA A 165 -4.81 16.52 9.16
N ILE A 166 -5.46 17.67 9.40
CA ILE A 166 -6.89 17.88 9.10
C ILE A 166 -7.14 17.73 7.58
N LEU A 167 -6.31 18.35 6.74
CA LEU A 167 -6.44 18.25 5.27
C LEU A 167 -6.23 16.81 4.78
N ARG A 168 -5.33 16.05 5.41
CA ARG A 168 -5.13 14.62 5.08
C ARG A 168 -6.30 13.74 5.49
N ALA A 169 -6.97 14.06 6.58
CA ALA A 169 -8.21 13.38 6.95
C ALA A 169 -9.32 13.65 5.92
N PHE A 170 -9.50 14.90 5.47
CA PHE A 170 -10.40 15.21 4.36
C PHE A 170 -10.06 14.40 3.11
N HIS A 171 -8.78 14.40 2.72
CA HIS A 171 -8.32 13.65 1.56
C HIS A 171 -8.63 12.15 1.68
N PHE A 172 -8.50 11.57 2.87
CA PHE A 172 -8.85 10.17 3.11
C PHE A 172 -10.32 9.88 2.77
N TYR A 173 -11.26 10.68 3.25
CA TYR A 173 -12.70 10.47 2.98
C TYR A 173 -13.03 10.69 1.50
N GLU A 174 -12.54 11.79 0.92
CA GLU A 174 -12.79 12.11 -0.49
C GLU A 174 -12.20 11.08 -1.44
N GLU A 175 -11.03 10.47 -1.14
CA GLU A 175 -10.46 9.40 -1.95
C GLU A 175 -11.27 8.12 -1.86
N ASN A 176 -11.78 7.75 -0.69
CA ASN A 176 -12.67 6.60 -0.56
C ASN A 176 -13.95 6.79 -1.40
N ASP A 177 -14.58 7.97 -1.32
CA ASP A 177 -15.78 8.29 -2.11
C ASP A 177 -15.48 8.21 -3.62
N ARG A 178 -14.30 8.68 -4.06
CA ARG A 178 -13.88 8.57 -5.47
C ARG A 178 -13.69 7.12 -5.92
N VAL A 179 -13.14 6.26 -5.09
CA VAL A 179 -12.98 4.83 -5.39
C VAL A 179 -14.35 4.15 -5.50
N ASP A 180 -15.29 4.50 -4.63
CA ASP A 180 -16.65 3.92 -4.68
C ASP A 180 -17.48 4.42 -5.85
N ALA A 181 -17.16 5.62 -6.39
CA ALA A 181 -17.83 6.20 -7.55
C ALA A 181 -17.24 5.75 -8.90
N ALA A 182 -16.06 5.13 -8.92
CA ALA A 182 -15.34 4.73 -10.13
C ALA A 182 -15.78 3.35 -10.64
#